data_a255d95b64a3ab95ddfdb352662c04b8
#
_entry.id   a255d95b64a3ab95ddfdb352662c04b8
#
_cell.length_a   1.000
_cell.length_b   1.000
_cell.length_c   1.000
_cell.angle_alpha   90.00
_cell.angle_beta   90.00
_cell.angle_gamma   90.00
#
_symmetry.space_group_name_H-M   'P 1'
#
loop_
_entity.id
_entity.type
_entity.pdbx_description
1 polymer ?
#
loop_
_entity_poly.entity_id
_entity_poly.type
_entity_poly.pdbx_seq_one_letter_code
_entity_poly.pdbx_strand_id
1 'polypeptide(L)'
;MVFGSTATTAAPDSAGWVQLSPSSSPPARSYLAMTYDGASGKVIVFGGYDGTGYLNDTWTFDGISWTHVAASPSPSARANAQMAYDSVTQKVVLFGGYNGNYLGDTWLWDGTTPHWTLVRTTHRPAAVTGPMLFPDPNGRVDLFGGFDGHFYQLTMWQWTGSDWTQLVPSMVPYARSSAAVATNNSTGQVVMFGGLADVNPVNTWTYDGATWTLQSALSQPLWVYAGSAAFDPNLRAVVLFGGGSGGIDQNSTWVWYQRGRNWRQMATTQSPPPREGAGIAYDPALGHVIVFGGQNGDAYLNDTWELIP
;
A
#
# COMPACT_ATOMS: atom_id res chain seq x y z
N MET A 1 39.84 40.62 -5.68
CA MET A 1 39.36 39.36 -6.21
C MET A 1 38.92 38.50 -5.02
N VAL A 2 37.62 38.37 -4.81
CA VAL A 2 37.05 37.57 -3.74
C VAL A 2 36.67 36.25 -4.39
N PHE A 3 37.35 35.15 -4.03
CA PHE A 3 36.98 33.79 -4.45
C PHE A 3 35.77 33.38 -3.63
N GLY A 4 34.63 33.29 -4.30
CA GLY A 4 33.44 32.69 -3.74
C GLY A 4 33.65 31.20 -3.55
N SER A 5 33.61 30.75 -2.31
CA SER A 5 33.51 29.34 -1.95
C SER A 5 32.15 28.80 -2.41
N THR A 6 32.11 27.98 -3.44
CA THR A 6 30.95 27.16 -3.77
C THR A 6 30.85 26.08 -2.71
N ALA A 7 29.88 26.22 -1.81
CA ALA A 7 29.50 25.10 -0.93
C ALA A 7 29.02 23.96 -1.82
N THR A 8 29.82 22.94 -1.96
CA THR A 8 29.38 21.62 -2.44
C THR A 8 28.41 21.10 -1.38
N THR A 9 27.12 21.11 -1.70
CA THR A 9 26.15 20.33 -0.96
C THR A 9 26.61 18.88 -1.05
N ALA A 10 27.04 18.34 0.09
CA ALA A 10 27.30 16.90 0.20
C ALA A 10 26.07 16.16 -0.34
N ALA A 11 26.31 15.14 -1.19
CA ALA A 11 25.28 14.20 -1.53
C ALA A 11 24.75 13.61 -0.20
N PRO A 12 23.43 13.40 -0.05
CA PRO A 12 22.91 12.79 1.17
C PRO A 12 23.62 11.46 1.37
N ASP A 13 24.01 11.19 2.61
CA ASP A 13 24.51 9.90 3.05
C ASP A 13 23.61 8.80 2.47
N SER A 14 24.23 7.73 1.96
CA SER A 14 23.63 6.69 1.16
C SER A 14 22.29 6.22 1.70
N ALA A 15 21.20 6.53 0.99
CA ALA A 15 19.88 6.01 1.28
C ALA A 15 19.93 4.48 1.41
N GLY A 16 19.22 3.92 2.38
CA GLY A 16 19.26 2.48 2.60
C GLY A 16 18.15 1.98 3.50
N TRP A 17 17.91 0.68 3.40
CA TRP A 17 16.99 0.02 4.31
C TRP A 17 17.75 -0.44 5.57
N VAL A 18 17.12 -0.27 6.71
CA VAL A 18 17.61 -0.75 8.01
C VAL A 18 16.58 -1.73 8.56
N GLN A 19 17.04 -2.92 8.93
CA GLN A 19 16.19 -3.89 9.58
C GLN A 19 15.96 -3.49 11.04
N LEU A 20 14.70 -3.35 11.42
CA LEU A 20 14.30 -3.13 12.81
C LEU A 20 14.31 -4.44 13.59
N SER A 21 14.50 -4.34 14.90
CA SER A 21 14.47 -5.49 15.82
C SER A 21 13.43 -5.25 16.92
N PRO A 22 12.13 -5.21 16.57
CA PRO A 22 11.08 -5.02 17.56
C PRO A 22 11.04 -6.20 18.54
N SER A 23 10.71 -5.93 19.79
CA SER A 23 10.64 -6.96 20.86
C SER A 23 9.52 -7.99 20.62
N SER A 24 8.55 -7.65 19.82
CA SER A 24 7.45 -8.51 19.37
C SER A 24 7.16 -8.22 17.90
N SER A 25 6.77 -9.23 17.14
CA SER A 25 6.42 -9.12 15.71
C SER A 25 5.22 -10.00 15.41
N PRO A 26 4.36 -9.62 14.43
CA PRO A 26 3.37 -10.56 13.91
C PRO A 26 4.06 -11.81 13.35
N PRO A 27 3.40 -13.00 13.37
CA PRO A 27 3.87 -14.17 12.65
C PRO A 27 4.11 -13.89 11.16
N ALA A 28 5.01 -14.65 10.55
CA ALA A 28 5.36 -14.54 9.14
C ALA A 28 4.13 -14.65 8.24
N ARG A 29 3.99 -13.74 7.28
CA ARG A 29 2.82 -13.65 6.42
C ARG A 29 3.05 -12.85 5.16
N SER A 30 2.30 -13.14 4.12
CA SER A 30 2.21 -12.37 2.89
C SER A 30 0.78 -11.91 2.60
N TYR A 31 0.62 -11.00 1.65
CA TYR A 31 -0.67 -10.47 1.19
C TYR A 31 -1.55 -9.93 2.33
N LEU A 32 -0.89 -9.34 3.32
CA LEU A 32 -1.51 -8.64 4.45
C LEU A 32 -2.00 -7.26 4.01
N ALA A 33 -3.02 -6.76 4.69
CA ALA A 33 -3.40 -5.36 4.56
C ALA A 33 -2.61 -4.53 5.59
N MET A 34 -2.03 -3.39 5.16
CA MET A 34 -1.26 -2.49 6.02
C MET A 34 -1.47 -1.04 5.63
N THR A 35 -1.65 -0.17 6.62
CA THR A 35 -1.74 1.28 6.45
C THR A 35 -1.36 2.00 7.74
N TYR A 36 -1.10 3.32 7.64
CA TYR A 36 -0.99 4.17 8.81
C TYR A 36 -2.38 4.65 9.25
N ASP A 37 -2.69 4.47 10.51
CA ASP A 37 -3.91 4.98 11.15
C ASP A 37 -3.61 6.34 11.80
N GLY A 38 -4.01 7.41 11.15
CA GLY A 38 -3.77 8.77 11.62
C GLY A 38 -4.49 9.12 12.92
N ALA A 39 -5.56 8.39 13.30
CA ALA A 39 -6.28 8.64 14.54
C ALA A 39 -5.55 8.10 15.78
N SER A 40 -4.92 6.94 15.65
CA SER A 40 -4.13 6.33 16.75
C SER A 40 -2.64 6.69 16.69
N GLY A 41 -2.15 7.21 15.56
CA GLY A 41 -0.73 7.47 15.35
C GLY A 41 0.10 6.20 15.19
N LYS A 42 -0.47 5.10 14.70
CA LYS A 42 0.18 3.80 14.57
C LYS A 42 0.00 3.22 13.18
N VAL A 43 0.95 2.38 12.76
CA VAL A 43 0.74 1.51 11.62
C VAL A 43 -0.11 0.32 12.06
N ILE A 44 -1.11 -0.04 11.25
CA ILE A 44 -1.98 -1.21 11.47
C ILE A 44 -1.75 -2.26 10.40
N VAL A 45 -1.73 -3.53 10.81
CA VAL A 45 -1.70 -4.73 9.97
C VAL A 45 -2.91 -5.59 10.27
N PHE A 46 -3.53 -6.13 9.23
CA PHE A 46 -4.61 -7.10 9.36
C PHE A 46 -4.42 -8.27 8.38
N GLY A 47 -4.63 -9.50 8.88
CA GLY A 47 -4.75 -10.70 8.08
C GLY A 47 -3.50 -11.08 7.31
N GLY A 48 -3.69 -11.64 6.12
CA GLY A 48 -2.65 -12.22 5.27
C GLY A 48 -2.75 -13.74 5.18
N TYR A 49 -1.71 -14.36 4.64
CA TYR A 49 -1.57 -15.80 4.49
C TYR A 49 -0.19 -16.24 4.99
N ASP A 50 -0.12 -17.31 5.80
CA ASP A 50 1.11 -17.78 6.45
C ASP A 50 1.70 -19.07 5.85
N GLY A 51 1.15 -19.51 4.71
CA GLY A 51 1.51 -20.78 4.08
C GLY A 51 0.61 -21.96 4.50
N THR A 52 -0.11 -21.83 5.60
CA THR A 52 -1.01 -22.86 6.12
C THR A 52 -2.47 -22.42 6.15
N GLY A 53 -2.71 -21.11 6.30
CA GLY A 53 -4.06 -20.58 6.38
C GLY A 53 -4.13 -19.06 6.27
N TYR A 54 -5.35 -18.59 6.04
CA TYR A 54 -5.66 -17.16 6.10
C TYR A 54 -5.72 -16.70 7.54
N LEU A 55 -5.28 -15.46 7.79
CA LEU A 55 -5.19 -14.87 9.11
C LEU A 55 -6.27 -13.81 9.32
N ASN A 56 -6.68 -13.58 10.59
CA ASN A 56 -7.66 -12.57 10.99
C ASN A 56 -7.23 -11.74 12.20
N ASP A 57 -5.96 -11.84 12.55
CA ASP A 57 -5.39 -11.08 13.64
C ASP A 57 -5.10 -9.63 13.22
N THR A 58 -5.16 -8.75 14.21
CA THR A 58 -4.85 -7.32 14.06
C THR A 58 -3.63 -6.99 14.87
N TRP A 59 -2.68 -6.30 14.29
CA TRP A 59 -1.48 -5.83 14.94
C TRP A 59 -1.28 -4.34 14.70
N THR A 60 -0.72 -3.64 15.68
CA THR A 60 -0.34 -2.24 15.56
C THR A 60 1.13 -2.05 15.86
N PHE A 61 1.80 -1.15 15.16
CA PHE A 61 3.19 -0.77 15.36
C PHE A 61 3.27 0.71 15.74
N ASP A 62 4.03 1.01 16.80
CA ASP A 62 4.18 2.35 17.38
C ASP A 62 5.53 3.01 17.03
N GLY A 63 6.25 2.48 16.06
CA GLY A 63 7.60 2.89 15.71
C GLY A 63 8.69 2.11 16.44
N ILE A 64 8.34 1.34 17.49
CA ILE A 64 9.31 0.59 18.31
C ILE A 64 8.97 -0.90 18.33
N SER A 65 7.70 -1.24 18.55
CA SER A 65 7.27 -2.62 18.76
C SER A 65 5.88 -2.88 18.19
N TRP A 66 5.64 -4.13 17.80
CA TRP A 66 4.34 -4.60 17.39
C TRP A 66 3.52 -5.05 18.60
N THR A 67 2.26 -4.70 18.61
CA THR A 67 1.28 -5.13 19.62
C THR A 67 0.13 -5.86 18.97
N HIS A 68 -0.13 -7.10 19.41
CA HIS A 68 -1.34 -7.84 19.02
C HIS A 68 -2.56 -7.20 19.67
N VAL A 69 -3.60 -6.93 18.86
CA VAL A 69 -4.86 -6.36 19.35
C VAL A 69 -5.94 -7.43 19.27
N ALA A 70 -6.43 -7.85 20.43
CA ALA A 70 -7.56 -8.78 20.54
C ALA A 70 -8.87 -8.04 20.24
N ALA A 71 -9.23 -7.91 18.97
CA ALA A 71 -10.45 -7.24 18.54
C ALA A 71 -11.61 -8.25 18.35
N SER A 72 -12.76 -7.93 18.91
CA SER A 72 -14.00 -8.70 18.73
C SER A 72 -15.20 -7.73 18.68
N PRO A 73 -15.99 -7.71 17.58
CA PRO A 73 -15.83 -8.56 16.39
C PRO A 73 -14.58 -8.25 15.58
N SER A 74 -14.19 -9.14 14.67
CA SER A 74 -13.09 -8.98 13.74
C SER A 74 -13.53 -9.44 12.34
N PRO A 75 -12.96 -8.88 11.25
CA PRO A 75 -13.18 -9.42 9.91
C PRO A 75 -12.78 -10.90 9.85
N SER A 76 -13.42 -11.68 8.97
CA SER A 76 -13.01 -13.06 8.73
C SER A 76 -11.58 -13.13 8.24
N ALA A 77 -10.88 -14.22 8.53
CA ALA A 77 -9.54 -14.51 8.03
C ALA A 77 -9.47 -14.33 6.51
N ARG A 78 -8.48 -13.59 6.01
CA ARG A 78 -8.35 -13.24 4.58
C ARG A 78 -6.95 -12.76 4.22
N ALA A 79 -6.58 -12.98 2.96
CA ALA A 79 -5.43 -12.37 2.31
C ALA A 79 -5.88 -11.44 1.18
N ASN A 80 -4.97 -10.60 0.69
CA ASN A 80 -5.21 -9.68 -0.43
C ASN A 80 -6.42 -8.75 -0.24
N ALA A 81 -6.84 -8.49 1.00
CA ALA A 81 -7.66 -7.33 1.33
C ALA A 81 -6.78 -6.08 1.31
N GLN A 82 -7.41 -4.91 1.18
CA GLN A 82 -6.69 -3.65 1.27
C GLN A 82 -7.28 -2.75 2.35
N MET A 83 -6.43 -1.90 2.90
CA MET A 83 -6.80 -0.89 3.89
C MET A 83 -6.33 0.50 3.45
N ALA A 84 -7.15 1.51 3.77
CA ALA A 84 -6.76 2.90 3.64
C ALA A 84 -7.38 3.73 4.78
N TYR A 85 -6.67 4.76 5.22
CA TYR A 85 -7.17 5.68 6.25
C TYR A 85 -8.06 6.76 5.63
N ASP A 86 -9.29 6.85 6.09
CA ASP A 86 -10.23 7.93 5.79
C ASP A 86 -10.03 9.06 6.82
N SER A 87 -9.37 10.14 6.41
CA SER A 87 -9.09 11.26 7.30
C SER A 87 -10.35 12.09 7.64
N VAL A 88 -11.41 11.97 6.83
CA VAL A 88 -12.70 12.65 7.08
C VAL A 88 -13.45 12.01 8.23
N THR A 89 -13.50 10.68 8.27
CA THR A 89 -14.16 9.92 9.33
C THR A 89 -13.22 9.49 10.46
N GLN A 90 -11.91 9.67 10.26
CA GLN A 90 -10.85 9.22 11.17
C GLN A 90 -10.91 7.71 11.46
N LYS A 91 -11.19 6.91 10.44
CA LYS A 91 -11.25 5.45 10.49
C LYS A 91 -10.41 4.83 9.39
N VAL A 92 -9.91 3.62 9.64
CA VAL A 92 -9.32 2.81 8.56
C VAL A 92 -10.44 1.98 7.94
N VAL A 93 -10.55 2.05 6.62
CA VAL A 93 -11.48 1.25 5.81
C VAL A 93 -10.75 0.02 5.32
N LEU A 94 -11.31 -1.17 5.57
CA LEU A 94 -10.85 -2.44 4.98
C LEU A 94 -11.93 -2.95 4.04
N PHE A 95 -11.50 -3.41 2.86
CA PHE A 95 -12.40 -3.99 1.87
C PHE A 95 -11.78 -5.18 1.16
N GLY A 96 -12.62 -6.17 0.84
CA GLY A 96 -12.30 -7.26 -0.06
C GLY A 96 -11.39 -8.34 0.53
N GLY A 97 -10.64 -8.98 -0.35
CA GLY A 97 -9.74 -10.09 -0.05
C GLY A 97 -10.28 -11.45 -0.45
N TYR A 98 -9.55 -12.48 -0.06
CA TYR A 98 -9.84 -13.87 -0.41
C TYR A 98 -9.57 -14.79 0.79
N ASN A 99 -10.46 -15.78 1.00
CA ASN A 99 -10.31 -16.81 2.02
C ASN A 99 -10.84 -18.19 1.55
N GLY A 100 -10.74 -18.44 0.26
CA GLY A 100 -11.46 -19.50 -0.45
C GLY A 100 -12.68 -18.96 -1.19
N ASN A 101 -13.17 -17.78 -0.80
CA ASN A 101 -14.21 -17.02 -1.47
C ASN A 101 -13.73 -15.57 -1.67
N TYR A 102 -14.19 -14.91 -2.73
CA TYR A 102 -13.99 -13.48 -2.92
C TYR A 102 -14.88 -12.71 -1.96
N LEU A 103 -14.31 -11.73 -1.26
CA LEU A 103 -14.99 -10.98 -0.22
C LEU A 103 -15.36 -9.58 -0.71
N GLY A 104 -16.49 -9.05 -0.25
CA GLY A 104 -17.00 -7.72 -0.63
C GLY A 104 -17.63 -7.01 0.56
N ASP A 105 -17.23 -7.37 1.76
CA ASP A 105 -17.62 -6.71 2.99
C ASP A 105 -16.71 -5.53 3.30
N THR A 106 -17.29 -4.51 3.94
CA THR A 106 -16.60 -3.31 4.38
C THR A 106 -16.51 -3.29 5.89
N TRP A 107 -15.31 -3.12 6.41
CA TRP A 107 -15.05 -3.00 7.83
C TRP A 107 -14.36 -1.67 8.14
N LEU A 108 -14.68 -1.09 9.27
CA LEU A 108 -14.04 0.09 9.81
C LEU A 108 -13.26 -0.25 11.07
N TRP A 109 -12.01 0.19 11.11
CA TRP A 109 -11.19 0.16 12.30
C TRP A 109 -11.20 1.52 13.00
N ASP A 110 -11.47 1.50 14.30
CA ASP A 110 -11.28 2.63 15.19
C ASP A 110 -10.02 2.42 16.04
N GLY A 111 -8.95 3.13 15.72
CA GLY A 111 -7.71 2.99 16.47
C GLY A 111 -7.66 3.76 17.78
N THR A 112 -8.60 4.69 18.01
CA THR A 112 -8.70 5.43 19.29
C THR A 112 -9.33 4.56 20.38
N THR A 113 -10.28 3.72 20.00
CA THR A 113 -10.88 2.65 20.81
C THR A 113 -10.79 1.35 20.04
N PRO A 114 -9.64 0.64 20.09
CA PRO A 114 -9.28 -0.41 19.14
C PRO A 114 -10.36 -1.47 18.93
N HIS A 115 -11.15 -1.35 17.86
CA HIS A 115 -12.18 -2.33 17.49
C HIS A 115 -12.54 -2.25 16.01
N TRP A 116 -13.05 -3.35 15.47
CA TRP A 116 -13.61 -3.43 14.13
C TRP A 116 -15.13 -3.29 14.16
N THR A 117 -15.68 -2.63 13.15
CA THR A 117 -17.12 -2.54 12.92
C THR A 117 -17.44 -2.98 11.50
N LEU A 118 -18.29 -3.99 11.34
CA LEU A 118 -18.85 -4.37 10.03
C LEU A 118 -19.90 -3.33 9.62
N VAL A 119 -19.71 -2.77 8.42
CA VAL A 119 -20.69 -1.82 7.87
C VAL A 119 -21.62 -2.55 6.90
N ARG A 120 -22.92 -2.36 7.10
CA ARG A 120 -23.95 -2.85 6.14
C ARG A 120 -24.21 -1.74 5.13
N THR A 121 -23.60 -1.86 3.97
CA THR A 121 -23.74 -0.91 2.87
C THR A 121 -24.93 -1.26 1.99
N THR A 122 -25.59 -0.26 1.44
CA THR A 122 -26.65 -0.42 0.42
C THR A 122 -26.08 -0.59 -0.96
N HIS A 123 -25.02 0.19 -1.27
CA HIS A 123 -24.26 0.10 -2.50
C HIS A 123 -22.85 -0.39 -2.16
N ARG A 124 -22.27 -1.20 -3.01
CA ARG A 124 -20.94 -1.75 -2.75
C ARG A 124 -20.23 -2.18 -4.04
N PRO A 125 -18.89 -2.13 -4.06
CA PRO A 125 -18.11 -2.78 -5.10
C PRO A 125 -18.39 -4.28 -5.17
N ALA A 126 -18.01 -4.91 -6.27
CA ALA A 126 -17.98 -6.36 -6.37
C ALA A 126 -17.08 -7.00 -5.30
N ALA A 127 -17.39 -8.25 -4.93
CA ALA A 127 -16.50 -9.04 -4.09
C ALA A 127 -15.22 -9.36 -4.86
N VAL A 128 -14.06 -8.93 -4.37
CA VAL A 128 -12.79 -8.99 -5.10
C VAL A 128 -11.60 -9.26 -4.19
N THR A 129 -10.57 -9.86 -4.78
CA THR A 129 -9.22 -9.92 -4.22
C THR A 129 -8.33 -8.88 -4.87
N GLY A 130 -7.36 -8.35 -4.12
CA GLY A 130 -6.37 -7.38 -4.60
C GLY A 130 -6.98 -6.08 -5.17
N PRO A 131 -8.05 -5.50 -4.57
CA PRO A 131 -8.47 -4.16 -4.95
C PRO A 131 -7.38 -3.15 -4.62
N MET A 132 -7.36 -2.00 -5.27
CA MET A 132 -6.52 -0.87 -4.88
C MET A 132 -7.36 0.08 -4.04
N LEU A 133 -7.07 0.20 -2.74
CA LEU A 133 -7.64 1.21 -1.84
C LEU A 133 -6.59 2.30 -1.59
N PHE A 134 -7.02 3.53 -1.66
CA PHE A 134 -6.14 4.68 -1.44
C PHE A 134 -6.94 5.90 -0.98
N PRO A 135 -6.34 6.79 -0.15
CA PRO A 135 -6.94 8.09 0.12
C PRO A 135 -7.01 8.93 -1.15
N ASP A 136 -8.14 9.56 -1.42
CA ASP A 136 -8.28 10.55 -2.47
C ASP A 136 -7.67 11.91 -2.04
N PRO A 137 -7.57 12.92 -2.93
CA PRO A 137 -7.07 14.25 -2.58
C PRO A 137 -7.86 14.97 -1.47
N ASN A 138 -9.10 14.56 -1.19
CA ASN A 138 -9.98 15.13 -0.17
C ASN A 138 -9.94 14.34 1.15
N GLY A 139 -9.12 13.29 1.22
CA GLY A 139 -8.92 12.46 2.40
C GLY A 139 -9.99 11.39 2.62
N ARG A 140 -10.86 11.13 1.63
CA ARG A 140 -11.76 9.98 1.59
C ARG A 140 -11.04 8.78 1.00
N VAL A 141 -11.64 7.59 1.12
CA VAL A 141 -11.09 6.37 0.53
C VAL A 141 -11.76 6.08 -0.79
N ASP A 142 -10.94 5.98 -1.84
CA ASP A 142 -11.33 5.48 -3.14
C ASP A 142 -10.86 4.03 -3.32
N LEU A 143 -11.62 3.29 -4.14
CA LEU A 143 -11.32 1.93 -4.56
C LEU A 143 -11.34 1.84 -6.07
N PHE A 144 -10.32 1.18 -6.64
CA PHE A 144 -10.28 0.83 -8.06
C PHE A 144 -9.93 -0.64 -8.23
N GLY A 145 -10.57 -1.31 -9.19
CA GLY A 145 -10.17 -2.63 -9.67
C GLY A 145 -10.40 -3.79 -8.69
N GLY A 146 -9.49 -4.76 -8.76
CA GLY A 146 -9.58 -6.06 -8.09
C GLY A 146 -9.99 -7.19 -9.06
N PHE A 147 -9.93 -8.44 -8.61
CA PHE A 147 -10.32 -9.63 -9.38
C PHE A 147 -11.43 -10.38 -8.66
N ASP A 148 -12.53 -10.70 -9.37
CA ASP A 148 -13.72 -11.35 -8.79
C ASP A 148 -13.77 -12.88 -8.97
N GLY A 149 -12.70 -13.43 -9.55
CA GLY A 149 -12.62 -14.85 -9.90
C GLY A 149 -12.88 -15.13 -11.38
N HIS A 150 -13.43 -14.18 -12.10
CA HIS A 150 -13.73 -14.29 -13.53
C HIS A 150 -13.11 -13.13 -14.32
N PHE A 151 -13.21 -11.90 -13.78
CA PHE A 151 -12.77 -10.70 -14.47
C PHE A 151 -12.02 -9.75 -13.54
N TYR A 152 -11.00 -9.08 -14.09
CA TYR A 152 -10.45 -7.90 -13.50
C TYR A 152 -11.45 -6.75 -13.58
N GLN A 153 -11.68 -6.06 -12.48
CA GLN A 153 -12.66 -5.00 -12.40
C GLN A 153 -12.12 -3.68 -12.95
N LEU A 154 -13.01 -2.92 -13.59
CA LEU A 154 -12.73 -1.59 -14.16
C LEU A 154 -13.42 -0.48 -13.36
N THR A 155 -14.25 -0.85 -12.40
CA THR A 155 -15.08 0.07 -11.64
C THR A 155 -14.28 0.83 -10.60
N MET A 156 -14.69 2.07 -10.36
CA MET A 156 -14.16 2.92 -9.33
C MET A 156 -15.25 3.30 -8.33
N TRP A 157 -14.92 3.35 -7.06
CA TRP A 157 -15.86 3.63 -5.98
C TRP A 157 -15.24 4.55 -4.96
N GLN A 158 -16.05 5.39 -4.31
CA GLN A 158 -15.65 6.22 -3.19
C GLN A 158 -16.43 5.84 -1.94
N TRP A 159 -15.74 5.71 -0.84
CA TRP A 159 -16.30 5.55 0.49
C TRP A 159 -16.85 6.88 1.01
N THR A 160 -18.13 6.93 1.38
CA THR A 160 -18.81 8.15 1.86
C THR A 160 -18.78 8.31 3.38
N GLY A 161 -18.20 7.34 4.10
CA GLY A 161 -18.25 7.23 5.55
C GLY A 161 -19.28 6.23 6.07
N SER A 162 -20.25 5.85 5.23
CA SER A 162 -21.33 4.89 5.60
C SER A 162 -21.78 3.99 4.44
N ASP A 163 -21.52 4.37 3.21
CA ASP A 163 -21.89 3.62 1.99
C ASP A 163 -20.87 3.86 0.89
N TRP A 164 -20.95 3.11 -0.22
CA TRP A 164 -20.11 3.29 -1.39
C TRP A 164 -20.88 4.02 -2.50
N THR A 165 -20.23 4.95 -3.14
CA THR A 165 -20.75 5.62 -4.35
C THR A 165 -19.84 5.28 -5.53
N GLN A 166 -20.43 4.79 -6.61
CA GLN A 166 -19.66 4.51 -7.83
C GLN A 166 -19.25 5.82 -8.49
N LEU A 167 -17.95 5.93 -8.79
CA LEU A 167 -17.39 7.02 -9.56
C LEU A 167 -17.33 6.65 -11.03
N VAL A 168 -17.49 7.65 -11.92
CA VAL A 168 -17.40 7.49 -13.37
C VAL A 168 -16.41 8.52 -13.92
N PRO A 169 -15.10 8.33 -13.69
CA PRO A 169 -14.08 9.20 -14.28
C PRO A 169 -14.14 9.16 -15.80
N SER A 170 -13.74 10.26 -16.45
CA SER A 170 -13.71 10.34 -17.92
C SER A 170 -12.69 9.40 -18.56
N MET A 171 -11.67 9.01 -17.80
CA MET A 171 -10.66 8.02 -18.18
C MET A 171 -10.31 7.17 -16.97
N VAL A 172 -10.12 5.88 -17.17
CA VAL A 172 -9.67 4.91 -16.15
C VAL A 172 -8.56 4.03 -16.72
N PRO A 173 -7.66 3.53 -15.88
CA PRO A 173 -6.68 2.50 -16.27
C PRO A 173 -7.37 1.23 -16.76
N TYR A 174 -6.65 0.37 -17.48
CA TYR A 174 -7.13 -0.98 -17.75
C TYR A 174 -7.47 -1.72 -16.44
N ALA A 175 -8.49 -2.58 -16.52
CA ALA A 175 -8.90 -3.44 -15.42
C ALA A 175 -7.73 -4.26 -14.89
N ARG A 176 -7.54 -4.24 -13.57
CA ARG A 176 -6.40 -4.89 -12.91
C ARG A 176 -6.64 -5.17 -11.44
N SER A 177 -5.80 -6.00 -10.85
CA SER A 177 -5.72 -6.22 -9.40
C SER A 177 -4.27 -6.11 -8.91
N SER A 178 -4.08 -5.99 -7.61
CA SER A 178 -2.77 -6.05 -6.94
C SER A 178 -1.71 -5.12 -7.54
N ALA A 179 -2.13 -3.94 -8.01
CA ALA A 179 -1.22 -2.87 -8.41
C ALA A 179 -0.71 -2.13 -7.15
N ALA A 180 0.51 -1.64 -7.22
CA ALA A 180 1.04 -0.75 -6.22
C ALA A 180 0.37 0.63 -6.35
N VAL A 181 -0.14 1.18 -5.25
CA VAL A 181 -0.83 2.47 -5.24
C VAL A 181 -0.47 3.27 -3.99
N ALA A 182 -0.24 4.55 -4.16
CA ALA A 182 -0.04 5.48 -3.04
C ALA A 182 -0.49 6.88 -3.40
N THR A 183 -0.97 7.63 -2.41
CA THR A 183 -1.36 9.03 -2.53
C THR A 183 -0.20 9.93 -2.11
N ASN A 184 0.24 10.79 -2.99
CA ASN A 184 1.17 11.87 -2.67
C ASN A 184 0.41 12.96 -1.91
N ASN A 185 0.48 12.93 -0.58
CA ASN A 185 -0.23 13.87 0.29
C ASN A 185 0.20 15.34 0.12
N SER A 186 1.37 15.60 -0.50
CA SER A 186 1.83 16.97 -0.77
C SER A 186 1.13 17.61 -1.98
N THR A 187 0.66 16.80 -2.92
CA THR A 187 0.01 17.27 -4.16
C THR A 187 -1.42 16.79 -4.30
N GLY A 188 -1.87 15.89 -3.44
CA GLY A 188 -3.16 15.19 -3.55
C GLY A 188 -3.22 14.18 -4.70
N GLN A 189 -2.12 13.91 -5.38
CA GLN A 189 -2.15 13.03 -6.54
C GLN A 189 -1.87 11.58 -6.16
N VAL A 190 -2.72 10.68 -6.61
CA VAL A 190 -2.52 9.23 -6.50
C VAL A 190 -1.60 8.75 -7.61
N VAL A 191 -0.69 7.85 -7.30
CA VAL A 191 0.20 7.18 -8.25
C VAL A 191 -0.06 5.68 -8.19
N MET A 192 -0.31 5.06 -9.33
CA MET A 192 -0.51 3.62 -9.45
C MET A 192 0.45 3.03 -10.48
N PHE A 193 1.03 1.88 -10.17
CA PHE A 193 1.95 1.17 -11.07
C PHE A 193 1.70 -0.34 -11.06
N GLY A 194 1.80 -0.98 -12.24
CA GLY A 194 1.81 -2.43 -12.40
C GLY A 194 0.47 -3.11 -12.11
N GLY A 195 0.54 -4.26 -11.47
CA GLY A 195 -0.59 -5.12 -11.12
C GLY A 195 -0.76 -6.32 -12.05
N LEU A 196 -1.79 -7.12 -11.79
CA LEU A 196 -2.23 -8.24 -12.63
C LEU A 196 -3.40 -7.81 -13.50
N ALA A 197 -3.38 -8.19 -14.77
CA ALA A 197 -4.42 -7.91 -15.76
C ALA A 197 -4.33 -8.93 -16.91
N ASP A 198 -5.29 -8.92 -17.84
CA ASP A 198 -5.24 -9.74 -19.05
C ASP A 198 -4.02 -9.43 -19.93
N VAL A 199 -3.53 -8.20 -19.84
CA VAL A 199 -2.25 -7.77 -20.43
C VAL A 199 -1.37 -7.22 -19.32
N ASN A 200 -0.10 -7.57 -19.27
CA ASN A 200 0.83 -7.13 -18.23
C ASN A 200 1.00 -5.60 -18.26
N PRO A 201 0.45 -4.86 -17.29
CA PRO A 201 0.45 -3.41 -17.32
C PRO A 201 1.77 -2.84 -16.81
N VAL A 202 2.71 -2.59 -17.71
CA VAL A 202 3.96 -1.85 -17.40
C VAL A 202 3.69 -0.36 -17.61
N ASN A 203 2.86 0.23 -16.77
CA ASN A 203 2.52 1.64 -16.92
C ASN A 203 2.23 2.30 -15.58
N THR A 204 2.49 3.60 -15.58
CA THR A 204 2.19 4.48 -14.46
C THR A 204 0.96 5.30 -14.77
N TRP A 205 0.04 5.32 -13.85
CA TRP A 205 -1.14 6.16 -13.89
C TRP A 205 -1.15 7.10 -12.69
N THR A 206 -1.66 8.29 -12.91
CA THR A 206 -1.90 9.25 -11.82
C THR A 206 -3.35 9.68 -11.82
N TYR A 207 -3.93 9.85 -10.61
CA TYR A 207 -5.30 10.28 -10.40
C TYR A 207 -5.33 11.56 -9.58
N ASP A 208 -6.13 12.53 -9.98
CA ASP A 208 -6.20 13.87 -9.39
C ASP A 208 -7.48 14.12 -8.57
N GLY A 209 -8.27 13.06 -8.34
CA GLY A 209 -9.59 13.14 -7.71
C GLY A 209 -10.76 13.21 -8.70
N ALA A 210 -10.49 13.37 -10.01
CA ALA A 210 -11.50 13.47 -11.05
C ALA A 210 -11.23 12.52 -12.22
N THR A 211 -9.98 12.41 -12.66
CA THR A 211 -9.61 11.61 -13.83
C THR A 211 -8.25 10.94 -13.66
N TRP A 212 -8.08 9.80 -14.33
CA TRP A 212 -6.80 9.14 -14.44
C TRP A 212 -6.03 9.63 -15.67
N THR A 213 -4.74 9.79 -15.53
CA THR A 213 -3.83 10.19 -16.62
C THR A 213 -2.70 9.17 -16.74
N LEU A 214 -2.56 8.58 -17.93
CA LEU A 214 -1.42 7.73 -18.27
C LEU A 214 -0.14 8.58 -18.34
N GLN A 215 0.90 8.14 -17.66
CA GLN A 215 2.18 8.83 -17.64
C GLN A 215 3.17 8.17 -18.61
N SER A 216 3.86 8.99 -19.40
CA SER A 216 4.95 8.55 -20.27
C SER A 216 6.28 8.69 -19.53
N ALA A 217 6.59 7.74 -18.65
CA ALA A 217 7.85 7.74 -17.92
C ALA A 217 9.00 7.31 -18.82
N LEU A 218 10.14 8.04 -18.78
CA LEU A 218 11.37 7.69 -19.53
C LEU A 218 12.09 6.49 -18.92
N SER A 219 11.94 6.31 -17.61
CA SER A 219 12.45 5.18 -16.84
C SER A 219 11.35 4.70 -15.92
N GLN A 220 11.22 3.40 -15.76
CA GLN A 220 10.21 2.80 -14.90
C GLN A 220 10.66 1.43 -14.42
N PRO A 221 10.08 0.91 -13.31
CA PRO A 221 10.31 -0.46 -12.88
C PRO A 221 9.93 -1.46 -13.97
N LEU A 222 10.45 -2.68 -13.87
CA LEU A 222 9.87 -3.81 -14.59
C LEU A 222 8.41 -3.98 -14.19
N TRP A 223 7.63 -4.69 -15.02
CA TRP A 223 6.28 -5.07 -14.60
C TRP A 223 6.33 -5.82 -13.28
N VAL A 224 5.56 -5.35 -12.29
CA VAL A 224 5.42 -6.00 -10.99
C VAL A 224 3.95 -6.06 -10.58
N TYR A 225 3.58 -7.15 -9.91
CA TYR A 225 2.32 -7.31 -9.19
C TYR A 225 2.61 -7.52 -7.70
N ALA A 226 1.65 -7.24 -6.85
CA ALA A 226 1.81 -7.34 -5.39
C ALA A 226 3.07 -6.63 -4.85
N GLY A 227 3.54 -5.63 -5.60
CA GLY A 227 4.48 -4.64 -5.11
C GLY A 227 3.78 -3.65 -4.19
N SER A 228 4.51 -3.05 -3.30
CA SER A 228 3.96 -2.18 -2.27
C SER A 228 4.44 -0.74 -2.46
N ALA A 229 3.53 0.23 -2.28
CA ALA A 229 3.87 1.65 -2.44
C ALA A 229 3.37 2.50 -1.27
N ALA A 230 4.18 3.49 -0.87
CA ALA A 230 3.84 4.51 0.10
C ALA A 230 4.45 5.86 -0.30
N PHE A 231 3.79 6.95 0.09
CA PHE A 231 4.35 8.29 -0.08
C PHE A 231 5.29 8.62 1.07
N ASP A 232 6.50 9.05 0.74
CA ASP A 232 7.48 9.56 1.69
C ASP A 232 7.56 11.10 1.56
N PRO A 233 7.11 11.86 2.57
CA PRO A 233 7.14 13.32 2.53
C PRO A 233 8.55 13.90 2.60
N ASN A 234 9.53 13.19 3.18
CA ASN A 234 10.92 13.64 3.25
C ASN A 234 11.59 13.55 1.87
N LEU A 235 11.34 12.45 1.15
CA LEU A 235 11.74 12.29 -0.25
C LEU A 235 10.87 13.10 -1.21
N ARG A 236 9.67 13.52 -0.79
CA ARG A 236 8.61 14.11 -1.63
C ARG A 236 8.30 13.24 -2.84
N ALA A 237 8.24 11.94 -2.63
CA ALA A 237 8.12 10.94 -3.68
C ALA A 237 7.28 9.75 -3.22
N VAL A 238 6.69 9.04 -4.16
CA VAL A 238 6.12 7.71 -3.90
C VAL A 238 7.22 6.69 -4.01
N VAL A 239 7.42 5.93 -2.95
CA VAL A 239 8.33 4.79 -2.88
C VAL A 239 7.57 3.54 -3.30
N LEU A 240 8.12 2.78 -4.24
CA LEU A 240 7.68 1.43 -4.62
C LEU A 240 8.77 0.44 -4.22
N PHE A 241 8.40 -0.63 -3.56
CA PHE A 241 9.31 -1.69 -3.15
C PHE A 241 8.78 -3.07 -3.50
N GLY A 242 9.67 -3.94 -4.01
CA GLY A 242 9.42 -5.36 -4.19
C GLY A 242 8.38 -5.68 -5.27
N GLY A 243 7.65 -6.76 -5.06
CA GLY A 243 6.65 -7.34 -5.95
C GLY A 243 7.17 -8.51 -6.75
N GLY A 244 6.27 -9.31 -7.34
CA GLY A 244 6.59 -10.41 -8.23
C GLY A 244 6.66 -9.97 -9.69
N SER A 245 7.60 -10.53 -10.46
CA SER A 245 7.75 -10.30 -11.89
C SER A 245 8.20 -11.57 -12.57
N GLY A 246 7.33 -12.17 -13.42
CA GLY A 246 7.67 -13.39 -14.16
C GLY A 246 8.02 -14.59 -13.26
N GLY A 247 7.46 -14.68 -12.04
CA GLY A 247 7.75 -15.73 -11.07
C GLY A 247 9.03 -15.47 -10.24
N ILE A 248 9.59 -14.27 -10.30
CA ILE A 248 10.78 -13.86 -9.54
C ILE A 248 10.40 -12.69 -8.63
N ASP A 249 10.61 -12.84 -7.33
CA ASP A 249 10.42 -11.77 -6.36
C ASP A 249 11.51 -10.71 -6.49
N GLN A 250 11.11 -9.45 -6.35
CA GLN A 250 11.98 -8.29 -6.50
C GLN A 250 12.36 -7.71 -5.13
N ASN A 251 13.52 -7.04 -5.06
CA ASN A 251 13.95 -6.24 -3.91
C ASN A 251 14.38 -4.83 -4.29
N SER A 252 14.06 -4.42 -5.49
CA SER A 252 14.38 -3.07 -5.96
C SER A 252 13.49 -2.04 -5.31
N THR A 253 14.09 -0.89 -4.97
CA THR A 253 13.40 0.30 -4.50
C THR A 253 13.36 1.32 -5.62
N TRP A 254 12.17 1.80 -5.93
CA TRP A 254 11.95 2.83 -6.93
C TRP A 254 11.22 4.01 -6.32
N VAL A 255 11.51 5.20 -6.81
CA VAL A 255 10.86 6.44 -6.35
C VAL A 255 10.28 7.19 -7.54
N TRP A 256 9.01 7.59 -7.40
CA TRP A 256 8.31 8.41 -8.37
C TRP A 256 8.35 9.86 -7.94
N TYR A 257 8.99 10.69 -8.77
CA TYR A 257 9.02 12.13 -8.56
C TYR A 257 8.01 12.83 -9.45
N GLN A 258 7.02 13.46 -8.85
CA GLN A 258 5.93 14.15 -9.55
C GLN A 258 6.44 15.25 -10.50
N ARG A 259 7.44 16.04 -10.09
CA ARG A 259 7.99 17.11 -10.94
C ARG A 259 8.60 16.63 -12.25
N GLY A 260 9.20 15.44 -12.25
CA GLY A 260 9.83 14.84 -13.43
C GLY A 260 8.95 13.86 -14.17
N ARG A 261 7.80 13.46 -13.58
CA ARG A 261 6.93 12.40 -14.07
C ARG A 261 7.71 11.14 -14.46
N ASN A 262 8.63 10.75 -13.60
CA ASN A 262 9.57 9.68 -13.90
C ASN A 262 9.92 8.87 -12.65
N TRP A 263 10.18 7.59 -12.87
CA TRP A 263 10.74 6.72 -11.85
C TRP A 263 12.26 6.81 -11.82
N ARG A 264 12.82 6.70 -10.64
CA ARG A 264 14.26 6.47 -10.44
C ARG A 264 14.45 5.29 -9.55
N GLN A 265 15.31 4.37 -9.94
CA GLN A 265 15.75 3.31 -9.04
C GLN A 265 16.66 3.93 -7.99
N MET A 266 16.35 3.65 -6.73
CA MET A 266 17.18 4.09 -5.61
C MET A 266 18.32 3.11 -5.42
N ALA A 267 19.55 3.60 -5.45
CA ALA A 267 20.70 2.80 -5.06
C ALA A 267 20.74 2.73 -3.54
N THR A 268 20.44 1.57 -2.99
CA THR A 268 20.43 1.32 -1.54
C THR A 268 21.66 0.51 -1.14
N THR A 269 22.29 0.88 -0.03
CA THR A 269 23.44 0.15 0.52
C THR A 269 23.05 -1.21 1.10
N GLN A 270 21.83 -1.30 1.60
CA GLN A 270 21.18 -2.53 2.08
C GLN A 270 19.73 -2.51 1.62
N SER A 271 19.19 -3.68 1.32
CA SER A 271 17.77 -3.86 0.96
C SER A 271 17.19 -5.06 1.69
N PRO A 272 15.89 -5.04 2.00
CA PRO A 272 15.21 -6.26 2.43
C PRO A 272 15.40 -7.36 1.38
N PRO A 273 15.35 -8.65 1.76
CA PRO A 273 15.30 -9.75 0.80
C PRO A 273 14.20 -9.55 -0.25
N PRO A 274 14.34 -10.10 -1.47
CA PRO A 274 13.29 -10.07 -2.48
C PRO A 274 11.97 -10.55 -1.91
N ARG A 275 10.86 -9.88 -2.25
CA ARG A 275 9.55 -10.26 -1.74
C ARG A 275 8.39 -9.69 -2.53
N GLU A 276 7.28 -10.42 -2.53
CA GLU A 276 5.97 -9.95 -2.96
C GLU A 276 4.96 -9.98 -1.81
N GLY A 277 3.86 -9.27 -1.94
CA GLY A 277 2.77 -9.27 -0.96
C GLY A 277 3.15 -8.75 0.44
N ALA A 278 4.19 -7.91 0.52
CA ALA A 278 4.55 -7.21 1.75
C ALA A 278 3.58 -6.06 2.04
N GLY A 279 3.44 -5.70 3.31
CA GLY A 279 2.80 -4.44 3.70
C GLY A 279 3.80 -3.28 3.66
N ILE A 280 3.31 -2.08 3.32
CA ILE A 280 4.10 -0.85 3.34
C ILE A 280 3.26 0.31 3.88
N ALA A 281 3.86 1.19 4.67
CA ALA A 281 3.26 2.43 5.13
C ALA A 281 4.36 3.46 5.46
N TYR A 282 4.03 4.74 5.38
CA TYR A 282 4.86 5.79 5.98
C TYR A 282 4.44 5.95 7.45
N ASP A 283 5.41 5.91 8.35
CA ASP A 283 5.22 6.17 9.78
C ASP A 283 5.74 7.57 10.12
N PRO A 284 4.86 8.53 10.42
CA PRO A 284 5.27 9.89 10.76
C PRO A 284 6.06 10.00 12.06
N ALA A 285 5.91 9.05 13.01
CA ALA A 285 6.65 9.06 14.26
C ALA A 285 8.12 8.72 14.05
N LEU A 286 8.41 7.78 13.16
CA LEU A 286 9.77 7.48 12.70
C LEU A 286 10.26 8.48 11.64
N GLY A 287 9.35 9.05 10.86
CA GLY A 287 9.68 9.87 9.69
C GLY A 287 10.12 9.03 8.48
N HIS A 288 9.81 7.75 8.44
CA HIS A 288 10.29 6.80 7.45
C HIS A 288 9.20 5.90 6.89
N VAL A 289 9.43 5.39 5.68
CA VAL A 289 8.63 4.30 5.11
C VAL A 289 9.03 2.98 5.76
N ILE A 290 8.02 2.20 6.16
CA ILE A 290 8.17 0.89 6.78
C ILE A 290 7.64 -0.20 5.86
N VAL A 291 8.38 -1.31 5.77
CA VAL A 291 7.95 -2.55 5.10
C VAL A 291 7.90 -3.67 6.14
N PHE A 292 6.83 -4.47 6.09
CA PHE A 292 6.66 -5.64 6.93
C PHE A 292 6.21 -6.86 6.13
N GLY A 293 6.80 -8.03 6.44
CA GLY A 293 6.36 -9.31 5.93
C GLY A 293 6.56 -9.50 4.42
N GLY A 294 5.64 -10.20 3.78
CA GLY A 294 5.74 -10.66 2.40
C GLY A 294 6.24 -12.10 2.29
N GLN A 295 6.42 -12.56 1.07
CA GLN A 295 7.03 -13.86 0.78
C GLN A 295 8.17 -13.75 -0.22
N ASN A 296 9.14 -14.64 -0.12
CA ASN A 296 10.23 -14.83 -1.05
C ASN A 296 10.23 -16.31 -1.48
N GLY A 297 9.69 -16.58 -2.67
CA GLY A 297 9.35 -17.94 -3.06
C GLY A 297 8.39 -18.58 -2.04
N ASP A 298 8.79 -19.72 -1.45
CA ASP A 298 7.99 -20.42 -0.45
C ASP A 298 8.19 -19.92 0.99
N ALA A 299 9.10 -18.96 1.22
CA ALA A 299 9.42 -18.45 2.54
C ALA A 299 8.55 -17.23 2.89
N TYR A 300 7.72 -17.35 3.92
CA TYR A 300 6.97 -16.23 4.51
C TYR A 300 7.86 -15.46 5.49
N LEU A 301 7.72 -14.15 5.49
CA LEU A 301 8.60 -13.24 6.22
C LEU A 301 7.84 -12.54 7.35
N ASN A 302 8.57 -12.19 8.43
CA ASN A 302 8.05 -11.43 9.58
C ASN A 302 8.99 -10.31 10.03
N ASP A 303 9.95 -9.96 9.18
CA ASP A 303 10.89 -8.88 9.41
C ASP A 303 10.24 -7.52 9.15
N THR A 304 10.70 -6.53 9.88
CA THR A 304 10.31 -5.13 9.74
C THR A 304 11.52 -4.34 9.28
N TRP A 305 11.35 -3.50 8.28
CA TRP A 305 12.41 -2.65 7.71
C TRP A 305 11.93 -1.22 7.61
N GLU A 306 12.85 -0.28 7.84
CA GLU A 306 12.62 1.15 7.58
C GLU A 306 13.55 1.64 6.48
N LEU A 307 13.04 2.54 5.62
CA LEU A 307 13.82 3.21 4.60
C LEU A 307 14.33 4.55 5.15
N ILE A 308 15.63 4.65 5.33
CA ILE A 308 16.30 5.91 5.68
C ILE A 308 16.73 6.59 4.38
N PRO A 309 16.16 7.79 4.07
CA PRO A 309 16.44 8.52 2.83
C PRO A 309 17.85 9.05 2.72
#